data_bfffcbcd0768e06b0c3dfc97c077a049
#
_entry.id   bfffcbcd0768e06b0c3dfc97c077a049
#
_cell.length_a   1.000
_cell.length_b   1.000
_cell.length_c   1.000
_cell.angle_alpha   90.00
_cell.angle_beta   90.00
_cell.angle_gamma   90.00
#
_symmetry.space_group_name_H-M   'P 1'
#
loop_
_entity.id
_entity.type
_entity.pdbx_description
1 polymer ?
#
loop_
_entity_poly.entity_id
_entity_poly.type
_entity_poly.pdbx_seq_one_letter_code
_entity_poly.pdbx_strand_id
1 'polypeptide(L)'
;MTNHTEILSTAARTLKERHTQYGPAELCFDRISQIATLILNKEISPYDVAMIMVALKLGRLQESRGLDDNYIDGINYMAFAAQFAKAKTSIETAVEDDIVAMAKRLSPKKSENSNEEDPVDPSLVRASLITPWSPSGN
;
A
#
# COMPACT_ATOMS: atom_id res chain seq x y z
N MET A 1 -14.54 -32.72 9.07
CA MET A 1 -13.61 -31.71 9.66
C MET A 1 -12.94 -30.99 8.53
N THR A 2 -13.15 -29.72 8.41
CA THR A 2 -12.49 -28.87 7.42
C THR A 2 -11.02 -28.77 7.79
N ASN A 3 -10.11 -29.22 6.93
CA ASN A 3 -8.68 -29.12 7.17
C ASN A 3 -8.13 -27.79 6.60
N HIS A 4 -6.91 -27.43 6.99
CA HIS A 4 -6.28 -26.18 6.55
C HIS A 4 -6.14 -26.05 5.02
N THR A 5 -5.91 -27.15 4.31
CA THR A 5 -5.81 -27.15 2.84
C THR A 5 -7.16 -26.87 2.18
N GLU A 6 -8.24 -27.38 2.76
CA GLU A 6 -9.61 -27.14 2.30
C GLU A 6 -10.03 -25.68 2.53
N ILE A 7 -9.68 -25.09 3.66
CA ILE A 7 -9.89 -23.65 3.93
C ILE A 7 -9.18 -22.79 2.88
N LEU A 8 -7.91 -23.06 2.60
CA LEU A 8 -7.13 -22.30 1.61
C LEU A 8 -7.69 -22.44 0.19
N SER A 9 -8.07 -23.67 -0.21
CA SER A 9 -8.66 -23.90 -1.54
C SER A 9 -10.03 -23.25 -1.68
N THR A 10 -10.83 -23.23 -0.61
CA THR A 10 -12.12 -22.52 -0.58
C THR A 10 -11.91 -21.02 -0.65
N ALA A 11 -10.94 -20.45 0.06
CA ALA A 11 -10.63 -19.03 -0.02
C ALA A 11 -10.26 -18.61 -1.45
N ALA A 12 -9.40 -19.37 -2.12
CA ALA A 12 -9.02 -19.11 -3.51
C ALA A 12 -10.21 -19.21 -4.48
N ARG A 13 -11.08 -20.19 -4.30
CA ARG A 13 -12.29 -20.35 -5.11
C ARG A 13 -13.27 -19.20 -4.90
N THR A 14 -13.56 -18.83 -3.66
CA THR A 14 -14.44 -17.71 -3.32
C THR A 14 -13.94 -16.40 -3.93
N LEU A 15 -12.64 -16.17 -3.90
CA LEU A 15 -12.03 -14.99 -4.51
C LEU A 15 -12.30 -14.94 -6.02
N LYS A 16 -12.12 -16.06 -6.72
CA LYS A 16 -12.37 -16.17 -8.16
C LYS A 16 -13.85 -15.96 -8.51
N GLU A 17 -14.77 -16.55 -7.74
CA GLU A 17 -16.21 -16.39 -7.93
C GLU A 17 -16.65 -14.93 -7.73
N ARG A 18 -16.16 -14.27 -6.68
CA ARG A 18 -16.45 -12.85 -6.42
C ARG A 18 -15.90 -11.93 -7.51
N HIS A 19 -14.71 -12.21 -8.04
CA HIS A 19 -14.15 -11.46 -9.16
C HIS A 19 -15.06 -11.53 -10.40
N THR A 20 -15.61 -12.69 -10.69
CA THR A 20 -16.56 -12.87 -11.81
C THR A 20 -17.87 -12.12 -11.58
N GLN A 21 -18.35 -12.07 -10.34
CA GLN A 21 -19.64 -11.50 -9.99
C GLN A 21 -19.59 -9.97 -9.82
N TYR A 22 -18.54 -9.43 -9.22
CA TYR A 22 -18.43 -8.01 -8.82
C TYR A 22 -17.34 -7.25 -9.56
N GLY A 23 -16.58 -7.91 -10.42
CA GLY A 23 -15.44 -7.33 -11.12
C GLY A 23 -14.17 -7.27 -10.27
N PRO A 24 -13.17 -6.50 -10.72
CA PRO A 24 -11.88 -6.40 -10.03
C PRO A 24 -12.03 -5.84 -8.61
N ALA A 25 -11.58 -6.59 -7.63
CA ALA A 25 -11.66 -6.18 -6.22
C ALA A 25 -10.84 -4.90 -5.96
N GLU A 26 -9.76 -4.70 -6.69
CA GLU A 26 -8.89 -3.52 -6.62
C GLU A 26 -9.67 -2.22 -6.80
N LEU A 27 -10.59 -2.17 -7.77
CA LEU A 27 -11.44 -1.00 -8.00
C LEU A 27 -12.41 -0.74 -6.84
N CYS A 28 -12.88 -1.81 -6.19
CA CYS A 28 -13.73 -1.68 -5.01
C CYS A 28 -12.95 -1.11 -3.83
N PHE A 29 -11.76 -1.63 -3.54
CA PHE A 29 -10.90 -1.13 -2.47
C PHE A 29 -10.47 0.31 -2.71
N ASP A 30 -10.16 0.67 -3.95
CA ASP A 30 -9.83 2.06 -4.32
C ASP A 30 -10.99 3.02 -4.04
N ARG A 31 -12.22 2.68 -4.46
CA ARG A 31 -13.41 3.48 -4.16
C ARG A 31 -13.68 3.61 -2.65
N ILE A 32 -13.54 2.51 -1.90
CA ILE A 32 -13.73 2.53 -0.45
C ILE A 32 -12.68 3.44 0.21
N SER A 33 -11.42 3.36 -0.22
CA SER A 33 -10.34 4.21 0.31
C SER A 33 -10.61 5.69 0.08
N GLN A 34 -11.07 6.07 -1.11
CA GLN A 34 -11.44 7.45 -1.45
C GLN A 34 -12.60 7.95 -0.57
N ILE A 35 -13.66 7.16 -0.43
CA ILE A 35 -14.81 7.50 0.41
C ILE A 35 -14.40 7.62 1.88
N ALA A 36 -13.63 6.66 2.39
CA ALA A 36 -13.15 6.67 3.77
C ALA A 36 -12.24 7.89 4.04
N THR A 37 -11.37 8.26 3.11
CA THR A 37 -10.55 9.46 3.17
C THR A 37 -11.40 10.72 3.32
N LEU A 38 -12.47 10.84 2.56
CA LEU A 38 -13.40 11.98 2.66
C LEU A 38 -14.15 12.01 4.01
N ILE A 39 -14.66 10.86 4.46
CA ILE A 39 -15.45 10.77 5.71
C ILE A 39 -14.57 11.07 6.93
N LEU A 40 -13.36 10.53 6.96
CA LEU A 40 -12.46 10.61 8.11
C LEU A 40 -11.54 11.84 8.07
N ASN A 41 -11.54 12.59 6.96
CA ASN A 41 -10.62 13.69 6.69
C ASN A 41 -9.15 13.28 6.96
N LYS A 42 -8.80 12.07 6.56
CA LYS A 42 -7.48 11.47 6.73
C LYS A 42 -7.23 10.53 5.56
N GLU A 43 -6.02 10.55 5.01
CA GLU A 43 -5.63 9.63 3.94
C GLU A 43 -5.77 8.17 4.39
N ILE A 44 -6.57 7.42 3.66
CA ILE A 44 -6.81 5.98 3.85
C ILE A 44 -6.47 5.30 2.52
N SER A 45 -5.50 4.42 2.54
CA SER A 45 -5.09 3.66 1.35
C SER A 45 -5.93 2.39 1.15
N PRO A 46 -5.94 1.78 -0.05
CA PRO A 46 -6.53 0.45 -0.26
C PRO A 46 -5.95 -0.62 0.66
N TYR A 47 -4.66 -0.52 1.02
CA TYR A 47 -4.03 -1.37 2.03
C TYR A 47 -4.68 -1.23 3.40
N ASP A 48 -4.91 0.02 3.86
CA ASP A 48 -5.56 0.28 5.15
C ASP A 48 -6.98 -0.29 5.18
N VAL A 49 -7.73 -0.14 4.09
CA VAL A 49 -9.07 -0.74 3.95
C VAL A 49 -9.00 -2.26 4.09
N ALA A 50 -8.06 -2.92 3.39
CA ALA A 50 -7.90 -4.37 3.48
C ALA A 50 -7.56 -4.82 4.91
N MET A 51 -6.69 -4.10 5.61
CA MET A 51 -6.32 -4.38 7.00
C MET A 51 -7.49 -4.17 7.97
N ILE A 52 -8.33 -3.16 7.76
CA ILE A 52 -9.57 -2.96 8.53
C ILE A 52 -10.52 -4.14 8.32
N MET A 53 -10.65 -4.65 7.09
CA MET A 53 -11.48 -5.81 6.81
C MET A 53 -10.94 -7.09 7.46
N VAL A 54 -9.61 -7.27 7.53
CA VAL A 54 -8.97 -8.34 8.32
C VAL A 54 -9.34 -8.19 9.80
N ALA A 55 -9.19 -6.99 10.37
CA ALA A 55 -9.53 -6.73 11.76
C ALA A 55 -11.01 -7.03 12.06
N LEU A 56 -11.92 -6.68 11.14
CA LEU A 56 -13.35 -7.02 11.24
C LEU A 56 -13.57 -8.53 11.36
N LYS A 57 -12.91 -9.32 10.52
CA LYS A 57 -13.07 -10.79 10.54
C LYS A 57 -12.44 -11.41 11.79
N LEU A 58 -11.29 -10.92 12.23
CA LEU A 58 -10.68 -11.36 13.49
C LEU A 58 -11.54 -11.02 14.71
N GLY A 59 -12.13 -9.82 14.74
CA GLY A 59 -13.05 -9.43 15.82
C GLY A 59 -14.28 -10.34 15.92
N ARG A 60 -14.83 -10.76 14.77
CA ARG A 60 -15.96 -11.71 14.74
C ARG A 60 -15.61 -13.11 15.23
N LEU A 61 -14.36 -13.54 15.11
CA LEU A 61 -13.91 -14.85 15.61
C LEU A 61 -14.00 -14.96 17.13
N GLN A 62 -14.03 -13.86 17.86
CA GLN A 62 -14.23 -13.90 19.30
C GLN A 62 -15.56 -14.57 19.66
N GLU A 63 -16.64 -14.28 18.90
CA GLU A 63 -17.97 -14.80 19.13
C GLU A 63 -18.28 -16.07 18.30
N SER A 64 -17.61 -16.24 17.18
CA SER A 64 -17.96 -17.26 16.18
C SER A 64 -16.75 -18.00 15.62
N ARG A 65 -15.96 -18.63 16.51
CA ARG A 65 -14.74 -19.38 16.13
C ARG A 65 -14.97 -20.56 15.18
N GLY A 66 -16.18 -21.12 15.15
CA GLY A 66 -16.53 -22.24 14.30
C GLY A 66 -17.01 -21.85 12.89
N LEU A 67 -17.09 -20.58 12.55
CA LEU A 67 -17.55 -20.15 11.23
C LEU A 67 -16.36 -19.99 10.27
N ASP A 68 -16.27 -20.92 9.32
CA ASP A 68 -15.22 -20.94 8.29
C ASP A 68 -15.18 -19.64 7.46
N ASP A 69 -16.32 -18.96 7.26
CA ASP A 69 -16.43 -17.70 6.51
C ASP A 69 -15.51 -16.61 7.04
N ASN A 70 -15.35 -16.49 8.36
CA ASN A 70 -14.45 -15.49 8.94
C ASN A 70 -12.99 -15.76 8.61
N TYR A 71 -12.58 -17.04 8.56
CA TYR A 71 -11.22 -17.42 8.16
C TYR A 71 -11.00 -17.25 6.67
N ILE A 72 -11.94 -17.72 5.85
CA ILE A 72 -11.89 -17.63 4.39
C ILE A 72 -11.77 -16.17 3.93
N ASP A 73 -12.64 -15.30 4.43
CA ASP A 73 -12.61 -13.88 4.10
C ASP A 73 -11.37 -13.19 4.67
N GLY A 74 -10.97 -13.53 5.90
CA GLY A 74 -9.76 -12.99 6.53
C GLY A 74 -8.49 -13.30 5.71
N ILE A 75 -8.36 -14.52 5.19
CA ILE A 75 -7.26 -14.92 4.29
C ILE A 75 -7.30 -14.09 3.01
N ASN A 76 -8.46 -13.92 2.39
CA ASN A 76 -8.60 -13.15 1.16
C ASN A 76 -8.27 -11.67 1.37
N TYR A 77 -8.72 -11.05 2.46
CA TYR A 77 -8.37 -9.66 2.77
C TYR A 77 -6.87 -9.48 3.06
N MET A 78 -6.25 -10.45 3.74
CA MET A 78 -4.80 -10.44 3.96
C MET A 78 -4.02 -10.56 2.64
N ALA A 79 -4.50 -11.37 1.70
CA ALA A 79 -3.90 -11.49 0.37
C ALA A 79 -3.98 -10.17 -0.41
N PHE A 80 -5.12 -9.46 -0.36
CA PHE A 80 -5.25 -8.12 -0.94
C PHE A 80 -4.31 -7.11 -0.27
N ALA A 81 -4.21 -7.09 1.05
CA ALA A 81 -3.28 -6.22 1.76
C ALA A 81 -1.84 -6.44 1.28
N ALA A 82 -1.41 -7.70 1.14
CA ALA A 82 -0.08 -8.03 0.63
C ALA A 82 0.13 -7.56 -0.82
N GLN A 83 -0.89 -7.64 -1.68
CA GLN A 83 -0.85 -7.14 -3.06
C GLN A 83 -0.70 -5.61 -3.09
N PHE A 84 -1.51 -4.88 -2.32
CA PHE A 84 -1.48 -3.42 -2.28
C PHE A 84 -0.17 -2.87 -1.67
N ALA A 85 0.39 -3.53 -0.67
CA ALA A 85 1.69 -3.18 -0.11
C ALA A 85 2.81 -3.24 -1.17
N LYS A 86 2.82 -4.30 -2.00
CA LYS A 86 3.81 -4.46 -3.09
C LYS A 86 3.62 -3.43 -4.20
N ALA A 87 2.37 -3.11 -4.57
CA ALA A 87 2.07 -2.12 -5.59
C ALA A 87 2.58 -0.73 -5.19
N LYS A 88 2.39 -0.33 -3.93
CA LYS A 88 2.92 0.93 -3.39
C LYS A 88 4.44 0.99 -3.50
N THR A 89 5.14 -0.02 -3.03
CA THR A 89 6.61 -0.10 -3.08
C THR A 89 7.13 0.00 -4.52
N SER A 90 6.48 -0.65 -5.48
CA SER A 90 6.88 -0.61 -6.89
C SER A 90 6.73 0.79 -7.50
N ILE A 91 5.68 1.53 -7.13
CA ILE A 91 5.46 2.91 -7.60
C ILE A 91 6.50 3.85 -6.99
N GLU A 92 6.78 3.74 -5.69
CA GLU A 92 7.78 4.54 -4.99
C GLU A 92 9.17 4.35 -5.61
N THR A 93 9.57 3.10 -5.88
CA THR A 93 10.85 2.80 -6.55
C THR A 93 10.92 3.38 -7.96
N ALA A 94 9.86 3.24 -8.76
CA ALA A 94 9.82 3.79 -10.12
C ALA A 94 9.93 5.33 -10.14
N VAL A 95 9.26 6.01 -9.21
CA VAL A 95 9.34 7.47 -9.07
C VAL A 95 10.74 7.91 -8.64
N GLU A 96 11.37 7.21 -7.70
CA GLU A 96 12.75 7.49 -7.29
C GLU A 96 13.73 7.35 -8.46
N ASP A 97 13.61 6.29 -9.27
CA ASP A 97 14.43 6.06 -10.45
C ASP A 97 14.25 7.16 -11.50
N ASP A 98 13.02 7.61 -11.75
CA ASP A 98 12.71 8.70 -12.67
C ASP A 98 13.30 10.04 -12.19
N ILE A 99 13.20 10.34 -10.90
CA ILE A 99 13.80 11.55 -10.30
C ILE A 99 15.32 11.53 -10.43
N VAL A 100 15.96 10.40 -10.15
CA VAL A 100 17.40 10.22 -10.27
C VAL A 100 17.84 10.39 -11.74
N ALA A 101 17.10 9.80 -12.69
CA ALA A 101 17.38 9.94 -14.12
C ALA A 101 17.24 11.39 -14.59
N MET A 102 16.23 12.12 -14.11
CA MET A 102 16.02 13.53 -14.42
C MET A 102 17.11 14.41 -13.84
N ALA A 103 17.50 14.21 -12.58
CA ALA A 103 18.59 14.93 -11.94
C ALA A 103 19.92 14.75 -12.70
N LYS A 104 20.19 13.53 -13.18
CA LYS A 104 21.37 13.21 -13.98
C LYS A 104 21.39 13.93 -15.34
N ARG A 105 20.21 14.12 -15.97
CA ARG A 105 20.07 14.90 -17.21
C ARG A 105 20.25 16.39 -17.02
N LEU A 106 19.83 16.93 -15.85
CA LEU A 106 19.91 18.36 -15.51
C LEU A 106 21.25 18.76 -14.92
N SER A 107 22.10 17.80 -14.54
CA SER A 107 23.45 18.11 -14.07
C SER A 107 24.26 18.72 -15.21
N PRO A 108 24.84 19.93 -15.05
CA PRO A 108 25.64 20.56 -16.10
C PRO A 108 26.82 19.64 -16.43
N LYS A 109 27.05 19.39 -17.73
CA LYS A 109 28.29 18.75 -18.18
C LYS A 109 29.45 19.55 -17.63
N LYS A 110 30.25 18.93 -16.76
CA LYS A 110 31.46 19.51 -16.20
C LYS A 110 32.35 19.95 -17.38
N SER A 111 32.41 21.24 -17.65
CA SER A 111 33.45 21.78 -18.52
C SER A 111 34.78 21.46 -17.84
N GLU A 112 35.68 20.81 -18.56
CA GLU A 112 37.04 20.58 -18.13
C GLU A 112 37.70 21.94 -17.96
N ASN A 113 37.63 22.50 -16.76
CA ASN A 113 38.61 23.47 -16.26
C ASN A 113 38.59 23.41 -14.74
N SER A 114 39.75 23.07 -14.23
CA SER A 114 40.23 22.98 -12.86
C SER A 114 39.62 23.99 -11.91
N ASN A 115 38.97 23.52 -10.83
CA ASN A 115 39.27 23.85 -9.43
C ASN A 115 38.42 22.96 -8.54
N GLU A 116 39.09 22.28 -7.62
CA GLU A 116 38.54 21.36 -6.65
C GLU A 116 37.52 22.08 -5.73
N GLU A 117 36.25 21.67 -5.79
CA GLU A 117 35.32 21.82 -4.69
C GLU A 117 34.72 20.45 -4.38
N ASP A 118 34.74 20.06 -3.12
CA ASP A 118 34.35 18.76 -2.58
C ASP A 118 32.91 18.36 -2.98
N PRO A 119 32.65 17.07 -3.24
CA PRO A 119 31.32 16.62 -3.60
C PRO A 119 30.37 16.73 -2.39
N VAL A 120 29.26 17.43 -2.59
CA VAL A 120 28.18 17.51 -1.60
C VAL A 120 27.59 16.13 -1.36
N ASP A 121 27.60 15.67 -0.11
CA ASP A 121 27.08 14.38 0.32
C ASP A 121 25.57 14.26 0.01
N PRO A 122 25.15 13.25 -0.78
CA PRO A 122 23.74 13.04 -1.11
C PRO A 122 22.83 12.79 0.10
N SER A 123 23.39 12.40 1.26
CA SER A 123 22.62 12.19 2.49
C SER A 123 22.06 13.48 3.09
N LEU A 124 22.65 14.64 2.79
CA LEU A 124 22.19 15.95 3.25
C LEU A 124 20.94 16.46 2.52
N VAL A 125 20.72 16.03 1.28
CA VAL A 125 19.53 16.42 0.49
C VAL A 125 18.26 15.73 1.01
N ARG A 126 18.41 14.55 1.60
CA ARG A 126 17.30 13.76 2.15
C ARG A 126 16.71 14.37 3.43
N ALA A 127 17.50 15.12 4.20
CA ALA A 127 17.06 15.72 5.46
C ALA A 127 16.23 17.00 5.28
N SER A 128 16.33 17.69 4.14
CA SER A 128 15.64 18.96 3.90
C SER A 128 14.25 18.81 3.27
N LEU A 129 13.86 17.62 2.81
CA LEU A 129 12.56 17.37 2.19
C LEU A 129 11.51 16.80 3.15
N ILE A 130 11.88 16.52 4.40
CA ILE A 130 10.96 16.00 5.42
C ILE A 130 10.82 17.05 6.53
N THR A 131 10.13 18.15 6.25
CA THR A 131 9.56 18.95 7.32
C THR A 131 8.12 18.50 7.54
N PRO A 132 7.78 17.97 8.73
CA PRO A 132 6.39 17.68 9.03
C PRO A 132 5.62 19.01 9.08
N TRP A 133 4.55 19.07 8.31
CA TRP A 133 3.61 20.18 8.35
C TRP A 133 3.03 20.27 9.77
N SER A 134 3.32 21.34 10.52
CA SER A 134 2.71 21.66 11.80
C SER A 134 1.55 22.63 11.56
N PRO A 135 0.29 22.27 11.86
CA PRO A 135 -0.78 23.25 11.88
C PRO A 135 -0.56 24.17 13.10
N SER A 136 -0.21 25.41 12.83
CA SER A 136 -0.21 26.47 13.85
C SER A 136 -1.65 26.69 14.27
N GLY A 137 -1.90 26.53 15.58
CA GLY A 137 -3.19 26.75 16.16
C GLY A 137 -3.61 28.23 16.17
N ASN A 138 -4.89 28.42 16.20
CA ASN A 138 -5.59 29.32 17.10
C ASN A 138 -7.04 28.89 17.19
#